data_ef294d13688be188136013cf41d65255
#
_entry.id   ef294d13688be188136013cf41d65255
#
_cell.length_a   1.000
_cell.length_b   1.000
_cell.length_c   1.000
_cell.angle_alpha   90.00
_cell.angle_beta   90.00
_cell.angle_gamma   90.00
#
_symmetry.space_group_name_H-M   'P 1'
#
loop_
_entity.id
_entity.type
_entity.pdbx_description
1 polymer ?
#
loop_
_entity_poly.entity_id
_entity_poly.type
_entity_poly.pdbx_seq_one_letter_code
_entity_poly.pdbx_strand_id
1 'polypeptide(L)'
;MCQAVQGLTDRQQQVLHYIRQSIHERGYPPTLREIGAHMGIRSTNGVNDHLRALERKGYLTREDMKSRALRPIDLQAELPLSTLEAKAENDDDLLHVQVVGRIAAGLPILAEEHILDTVRIERSMVRGGRDVFGLRVNGDSMIEAGIFNGDYIFVRKQLAAQRGDIVVALIGDEATVKYYYPEKDYIAFKPANQHMAPILVRATDFRPTMLLGVVVGVYRKL
;
A
#
# COMPACT_ATOMS: atom_id res chain seq x y z
N MET A 1 -29.14 -5.40 18.03
CA MET A 1 -28.83 -6.63 18.81
C MET A 1 -27.46 -7.08 18.33
N CYS A 2 -26.41 -6.87 19.15
CA CYS A 2 -25.05 -7.33 18.77
C CYS A 2 -25.01 -8.87 18.82
N GLN A 3 -24.72 -9.50 17.70
CA GLN A 3 -24.45 -10.93 17.65
C GLN A 3 -23.17 -11.24 18.45
N ALA A 4 -23.29 -12.14 19.42
CA ALA A 4 -22.19 -12.58 20.26
C ALA A 4 -21.14 -13.29 19.39
N VAL A 5 -19.95 -12.74 19.33
CA VAL A 5 -18.78 -13.38 18.70
C VAL A 5 -18.45 -14.62 19.53
N GLN A 6 -18.53 -15.81 18.91
CA GLN A 6 -18.41 -17.10 19.62
C GLN A 6 -17.11 -17.15 20.44
N GLY A 7 -17.23 -17.35 21.76
CA GLY A 7 -16.11 -17.56 22.68
C GLY A 7 -15.50 -16.32 23.35
N LEU A 8 -16.00 -15.10 23.10
CA LEU A 8 -15.57 -13.91 23.83
C LEU A 8 -16.53 -13.57 24.97
N THR A 9 -15.96 -13.08 26.08
CA THR A 9 -16.79 -12.47 27.14
C THR A 9 -17.22 -11.07 26.72
N ASP A 10 -18.31 -10.54 27.32
CA ASP A 10 -18.82 -9.19 27.03
C ASP A 10 -17.75 -8.11 27.13
N ARG A 11 -16.87 -8.21 28.13
CA ARG A 11 -15.73 -7.31 28.30
C ARG A 11 -14.69 -7.41 27.19
N GLN A 12 -14.42 -8.62 26.71
CA GLN A 12 -13.49 -8.84 25.60
C GLN A 12 -14.09 -8.31 24.28
N GLN A 13 -15.41 -8.48 24.08
CA GLN A 13 -16.09 -7.92 22.91
C GLN A 13 -16.04 -6.39 22.90
N GLN A 14 -16.30 -5.75 24.04
CA GLN A 14 -16.22 -4.29 24.19
C GLN A 14 -14.81 -3.75 23.88
N VAL A 15 -13.76 -4.42 24.40
CA VAL A 15 -12.36 -4.05 24.14
C VAL A 15 -12.04 -4.18 22.63
N LEU A 16 -12.43 -5.30 22.00
CA LEU A 16 -12.21 -5.52 20.58
C LEU A 16 -12.96 -4.50 19.71
N HIS A 17 -14.21 -4.20 20.07
CA HIS A 17 -15.02 -3.21 19.38
C HIS A 17 -14.39 -1.81 19.45
N TYR A 18 -13.95 -1.39 20.61
CA TYR A 18 -13.29 -0.09 20.78
C TYR A 18 -11.99 0.02 19.99
N ILE A 19 -11.20 -1.05 19.93
CA ILE A 19 -9.98 -1.08 19.12
C ILE A 19 -10.31 -0.93 17.63
N ARG A 20 -11.29 -1.67 17.11
CA ARG A 20 -11.75 -1.58 15.72
C ARG A 20 -12.28 -0.19 15.38
N GLN A 21 -13.12 0.37 16.22
CA GLN A 21 -13.66 1.71 16.05
C GLN A 21 -12.56 2.76 16.03
N SER A 22 -11.61 2.70 16.96
CA SER A 22 -10.48 3.64 17.00
C SER A 22 -9.62 3.58 15.73
N ILE A 23 -9.38 2.40 15.21
CA ILE A 23 -8.64 2.23 13.95
C ILE A 23 -9.44 2.77 12.77
N HIS A 24 -10.75 2.55 12.74
CA HIS A 24 -11.62 3.06 11.68
C HIS A 24 -11.68 4.60 11.67
N GLU A 25 -11.81 5.22 12.85
CA GLU A 25 -11.98 6.68 12.99
C GLU A 25 -10.66 7.45 12.88
N ARG A 26 -9.55 6.89 13.36
CA ARG A 26 -8.26 7.60 13.52
C ARG A 26 -7.12 7.04 12.67
N GLY A 27 -7.31 5.87 12.04
CA GLY A 27 -6.29 5.18 11.26
C GLY A 27 -5.20 4.46 12.07
N TYR A 28 -5.28 4.46 13.42
CA TYR A 28 -4.33 3.79 14.31
C TYR A 28 -4.99 3.23 15.56
N PRO A 29 -4.43 2.15 16.16
CA PRO A 29 -4.99 1.55 17.36
C PRO A 29 -4.81 2.42 18.60
N PRO A 30 -5.74 2.30 19.59
CA PRO A 30 -5.65 3.00 20.86
C PRO A 30 -4.51 2.45 21.72
N THR A 31 -3.99 3.30 22.62
CA THR A 31 -3.02 2.91 23.63
C THR A 31 -3.70 2.13 24.78
N LEU A 32 -2.91 1.40 25.58
CA LEU A 32 -3.42 0.71 26.78
C LEU A 32 -4.14 1.65 27.76
N ARG A 33 -3.68 2.90 27.86
CA ARG A 33 -4.30 3.91 28.72
C ARG A 33 -5.66 4.36 28.18
N GLU A 34 -5.78 4.55 26.87
CA GLU A 34 -7.06 4.91 26.22
C GLU A 34 -8.08 3.78 26.33
N ILE A 35 -7.64 2.51 26.12
CA ILE A 35 -8.49 1.34 26.35
C ILE A 35 -8.93 1.29 27.82
N GLY A 36 -8.01 1.46 28.76
CA GLY A 36 -8.33 1.47 30.19
C GLY A 36 -9.33 2.55 30.57
N ALA A 37 -9.14 3.79 30.08
CA ALA A 37 -10.04 4.91 30.28
C ALA A 37 -11.45 4.63 29.75
N HIS A 38 -11.54 4.13 28.51
CA HIS A 38 -12.82 3.79 27.85
C HIS A 38 -13.56 2.66 28.59
N MET A 39 -12.84 1.66 29.06
CA MET A 39 -13.40 0.48 29.73
C MET A 39 -13.60 0.64 31.24
N GLY A 40 -13.19 1.78 31.81
CA GLY A 40 -13.20 1.99 33.26
C GLY A 40 -12.19 1.12 34.03
N ILE A 41 -11.13 0.64 33.37
CA ILE A 41 -10.07 -0.22 33.96
C ILE A 41 -8.93 0.66 34.41
N ARG A 42 -8.68 0.77 35.73
CA ARG A 42 -7.63 1.61 36.29
C ARG A 42 -6.22 1.05 36.10
N SER A 43 -6.09 -0.25 35.92
CA SER A 43 -4.79 -0.93 35.79
C SER A 43 -4.48 -1.29 34.34
N THR A 44 -3.31 -0.90 33.84
CA THR A 44 -2.80 -1.33 32.52
C THR A 44 -2.58 -2.85 32.43
N ASN A 45 -2.35 -3.52 33.57
CA ASN A 45 -2.24 -4.99 33.61
C ASN A 45 -3.59 -5.64 33.30
N GLY A 46 -4.72 -5.11 33.84
CA GLY A 46 -6.06 -5.61 33.54
C GLY A 46 -6.42 -5.46 32.07
N VAL A 47 -6.00 -4.36 31.42
CA VAL A 47 -6.15 -4.19 29.97
C VAL A 47 -5.31 -5.22 29.22
N ASN A 48 -4.05 -5.44 29.63
CA ASN A 48 -3.19 -6.44 28.99
C ASN A 48 -3.76 -7.86 29.09
N ASP A 49 -4.41 -8.21 30.19
CA ASP A 49 -5.03 -9.53 30.35
C ASP A 49 -6.16 -9.76 29.33
N HIS A 50 -6.98 -8.74 29.09
CA HIS A 50 -7.99 -8.79 28.04
C HIS A 50 -7.38 -8.90 26.65
N LEU A 51 -6.32 -8.15 26.35
CA LEU A 51 -5.61 -8.21 25.07
C LEU A 51 -4.95 -9.57 24.84
N ARG A 52 -4.26 -10.14 25.86
CA ARG A 52 -3.70 -11.50 25.77
C ARG A 52 -4.78 -12.56 25.56
N ALA A 53 -5.97 -12.39 26.16
CA ALA A 53 -7.08 -13.31 25.95
C ALA A 53 -7.62 -13.21 24.51
N LEU A 54 -7.74 -12.00 23.94
CA LEU A 54 -8.12 -11.79 22.54
C LEU A 54 -7.09 -12.35 21.56
N GLU A 55 -5.80 -12.20 21.88
CA GLU A 55 -4.68 -12.73 21.11
C GLU A 55 -4.67 -14.27 21.10
N ARG A 56 -4.80 -14.92 22.28
CA ARG A 56 -4.90 -16.39 22.39
C ARG A 56 -6.12 -16.97 21.66
N LYS A 57 -7.21 -16.19 21.55
CA LYS A 57 -8.43 -16.57 20.86
C LYS A 57 -8.41 -16.22 19.38
N GLY A 58 -7.31 -15.66 18.86
CA GLY A 58 -7.12 -15.33 17.44
C GLY A 58 -7.84 -14.07 16.93
N TYR A 59 -8.34 -13.20 17.82
CA TYR A 59 -9.04 -11.96 17.44
C TYR A 59 -8.11 -10.74 17.32
N LEU A 60 -6.87 -10.86 17.81
CA LEU A 60 -5.85 -9.81 17.81
C LEU A 60 -4.49 -10.39 17.52
N THR A 61 -3.67 -9.66 16.76
CA THR A 61 -2.21 -9.88 16.68
C THR A 61 -1.48 -8.68 17.25
N ARG A 62 -0.32 -8.94 17.85
CA ARG A 62 0.57 -7.93 18.41
C ARG A 62 1.92 -8.04 17.73
N GLU A 63 2.38 -6.98 17.09
CA GLU A 63 3.78 -6.91 16.65
C GLU A 63 4.65 -6.49 17.84
N ASP A 64 5.74 -7.24 18.07
CA ASP A 64 6.59 -7.09 19.23
C ASP A 64 7.14 -5.67 19.42
N MET A 65 7.07 -5.18 20.69
CA MET A 65 7.77 -4.01 21.24
C MET A 65 7.30 -2.60 20.85
N LYS A 66 6.14 -2.38 20.21
CA LYS A 66 5.64 -1.02 19.95
C LYS A 66 4.28 -0.78 20.62
N SER A 67 4.11 0.37 21.28
CA SER A 67 2.91 0.74 22.05
C SER A 67 1.62 0.92 21.22
N ARG A 68 1.68 0.80 19.89
CA ARG A 68 0.57 0.90 18.93
C ARG A 68 0.51 -0.26 17.95
N ALA A 69 0.91 -1.45 18.37
CA ALA A 69 1.03 -2.62 17.48
C ALA A 69 -0.15 -3.60 17.59
N LEU A 70 -1.36 -3.12 17.91
CA LEU A 70 -2.57 -3.93 17.99
C LEU A 70 -3.25 -4.00 16.62
N ARG A 71 -3.40 -5.21 16.07
CA ARG A 71 -4.15 -5.46 14.83
C ARG A 71 -5.30 -6.43 15.11
N PRO A 72 -6.57 -6.00 14.99
CA PRO A 72 -7.70 -6.92 15.00
C PRO A 72 -7.62 -7.89 13.81
N ILE A 73 -7.92 -9.15 14.07
CA ILE A 73 -8.14 -10.14 13.02
C ILE A 73 -9.63 -10.20 12.78
N ASP A 74 -10.08 -9.91 11.55
CA ASP A 74 -11.48 -10.02 11.18
C ASP A 74 -11.82 -11.49 10.90
N LEU A 75 -12.39 -12.16 11.92
CA LEU A 75 -12.95 -13.51 11.84
C LEU A 75 -14.40 -13.51 11.32
N GLN A 76 -14.94 -12.37 10.89
CA GLN A 76 -16.29 -12.26 10.37
C GLN A 76 -16.33 -11.95 8.88
N ALA A 77 -15.88 -12.93 8.10
CA ALA A 77 -16.33 -13.08 6.72
C ALA A 77 -16.92 -14.50 6.54
N GLU A 78 -17.85 -14.89 7.47
CA GLU A 78 -18.70 -16.04 7.19
C GLU A 78 -20.15 -15.59 7.21
N LEU A 79 -20.73 -15.40 6.04
CA LEU A 79 -22.15 -15.32 5.78
C LEU A 79 -22.64 -16.62 5.14
N PRO A 80 -23.92 -17.00 5.34
CA PRO A 80 -24.37 -18.38 5.21
C PRO A 80 -24.51 -18.83 3.76
N LEU A 81 -24.24 -20.13 3.59
CA LEU A 81 -24.49 -20.91 2.39
C LEU A 81 -25.90 -20.71 1.85
N SER A 82 -26.01 -20.32 0.61
CA SER A 82 -26.90 -20.99 -0.34
C SER A 82 -26.44 -20.74 -1.78
N THR A 83 -26.02 -21.82 -2.41
CA THR A 83 -26.14 -22.16 -3.83
C THR A 83 -25.24 -21.45 -4.84
N LEU A 84 -24.44 -22.32 -5.43
CA LEU A 84 -23.73 -22.25 -6.70
C LEU A 84 -22.21 -22.03 -6.59
N GLU A 85 -21.54 -23.11 -6.90
CA GLU A 85 -20.10 -23.26 -7.10
C GLU A 85 -19.55 -22.19 -8.02
N ALA A 86 -18.97 -21.14 -7.42
CA ALA A 86 -17.94 -20.33 -8.04
C ALA A 86 -16.77 -20.32 -7.04
N LYS A 87 -15.61 -20.77 -7.50
CA LYS A 87 -14.34 -20.72 -6.78
C LYS A 87 -14.25 -19.43 -5.97
N ALA A 88 -14.30 -19.53 -4.64
CA ALA A 88 -13.99 -18.42 -3.74
C ALA A 88 -12.52 -18.07 -3.94
N GLU A 89 -12.25 -17.06 -4.74
CA GLU A 89 -10.96 -16.38 -4.74
C GLU A 89 -10.81 -15.75 -3.34
N ASN A 90 -9.79 -16.16 -2.62
CA ASN A 90 -9.47 -15.61 -1.30
C ASN A 90 -9.19 -14.11 -1.47
N ASP A 91 -10.10 -13.27 -0.97
CA ASP A 91 -10.00 -11.79 -1.03
C ASP A 91 -8.76 -11.28 -0.25
N ASP A 92 -8.18 -12.11 0.64
CA ASP A 92 -6.93 -11.84 1.36
C ASP A 92 -5.69 -11.79 0.44
N ASP A 93 -5.73 -12.40 -0.75
CA ASP A 93 -4.65 -12.38 -1.72
C ASP A 93 -4.75 -11.23 -2.73
N LEU A 94 -5.84 -10.47 -2.71
CA LEU A 94 -6.05 -9.33 -3.60
C LEU A 94 -5.55 -8.02 -2.97
N LEU A 95 -4.86 -7.23 -3.78
CA LEU A 95 -4.42 -5.89 -3.46
C LEU A 95 -5.22 -4.88 -4.30
N HIS A 96 -5.84 -3.91 -3.63
CA HIS A 96 -6.47 -2.77 -4.30
C HIS A 96 -5.41 -1.71 -4.57
N VAL A 97 -5.02 -1.53 -5.82
CA VAL A 97 -4.01 -0.56 -6.24
C VAL A 97 -4.69 0.66 -6.86
N GLN A 98 -4.52 1.81 -6.23
CA GLN A 98 -4.99 3.09 -6.75
C GLN A 98 -4.11 3.52 -7.92
N VAL A 99 -4.73 3.85 -9.05
CA VAL A 99 -4.07 4.32 -10.27
C VAL A 99 -4.23 5.83 -10.39
N VAL A 100 -3.10 6.53 -10.47
CA VAL A 100 -3.07 7.98 -10.68
C VAL A 100 -2.77 8.32 -12.14
N GLY A 101 -3.33 9.43 -12.61
CA GLY A 101 -3.14 9.90 -13.98
C GLY A 101 -1.88 10.72 -14.17
N ARG A 102 -1.57 11.56 -13.20
CA ARG A 102 -0.40 12.44 -13.19
C ARG A 102 0.17 12.54 -11.78
N ILE A 103 1.47 12.73 -11.72
CA ILE A 103 2.17 13.05 -10.47
C ILE A 103 2.81 14.41 -10.68
N ALA A 104 2.47 15.38 -9.84
CA ALA A 104 3.04 16.72 -9.82
C ALA A 104 3.93 16.92 -8.59
N ALA A 105 4.94 17.77 -8.72
CA ALA A 105 5.79 18.14 -7.59
C ALA A 105 4.98 18.88 -6.51
N GLY A 106 5.25 18.55 -5.24
CA GLY A 106 4.67 19.23 -4.09
C GLY A 106 3.31 18.71 -3.62
N LEU A 107 2.65 17.84 -4.38
CA LEU A 107 1.39 17.21 -3.97
C LEU A 107 1.59 15.74 -3.56
N PRO A 108 0.78 15.21 -2.61
CA PRO A 108 0.81 13.78 -2.32
C PRO A 108 0.47 12.96 -3.57
N ILE A 109 1.22 11.90 -3.85
CA ILE A 109 1.03 11.05 -5.05
C ILE A 109 -0.39 10.49 -5.13
N LEU A 110 -0.97 10.15 -3.98
CA LEU A 110 -2.33 9.58 -3.87
C LEU A 110 -3.35 10.60 -3.35
N ALA A 111 -3.23 11.87 -3.75
CA ALA A 111 -4.31 12.82 -3.52
C ALA A 111 -5.57 12.36 -4.28
N GLU A 112 -6.74 12.43 -3.65
CA GLU A 112 -8.01 11.91 -4.22
C GLU A 112 -8.32 12.47 -5.61
N GLU A 113 -7.98 13.71 -5.86
CA GLU A 113 -8.14 14.42 -7.15
C GLU A 113 -7.31 13.84 -8.31
N HIS A 114 -6.30 13.02 -8.01
CA HIS A 114 -5.42 12.39 -9.00
C HIS A 114 -5.73 10.92 -9.27
N ILE A 115 -6.61 10.31 -8.48
CA ILE A 115 -6.99 8.90 -8.63
C ILE A 115 -7.94 8.75 -9.80
N LEU A 116 -7.52 8.02 -10.83
CA LEU A 116 -8.31 7.73 -12.02
C LEU A 116 -9.09 6.42 -11.92
N ASP A 117 -8.52 5.42 -11.24
CA ASP A 117 -9.04 4.05 -11.21
C ASP A 117 -8.52 3.32 -9.97
N THR A 118 -9.16 2.20 -9.65
CA THR A 118 -8.65 1.25 -8.65
C THR A 118 -8.67 -0.15 -9.26
N VAL A 119 -7.51 -0.78 -9.36
CA VAL A 119 -7.35 -2.10 -9.96
C VAL A 119 -7.11 -3.13 -8.85
N ARG A 120 -7.83 -4.24 -8.91
CA ARG A 120 -7.59 -5.41 -8.04
C ARG A 120 -6.59 -6.33 -8.72
N ILE A 121 -5.50 -6.65 -8.02
CA ILE A 121 -4.45 -7.53 -8.50
C ILE A 121 -4.05 -8.50 -7.38
N GLU A 122 -3.55 -9.67 -7.75
CA GLU A 122 -2.98 -10.59 -6.78
C GLU A 122 -1.68 -10.04 -6.18
N ARG A 123 -1.50 -10.21 -4.87
CA ARG A 123 -0.27 -9.81 -4.16
C ARG A 123 0.99 -10.44 -4.75
N SER A 124 0.87 -11.65 -5.28
CA SER A 124 1.94 -12.38 -5.97
C SER A 124 2.51 -11.62 -7.16
N MET A 125 1.68 -10.83 -7.86
CA MET A 125 2.07 -10.05 -9.04
C MET A 125 3.00 -8.87 -8.72
N VAL A 126 3.00 -8.37 -7.49
CA VAL A 126 3.77 -7.18 -7.09
C VAL A 126 4.93 -7.48 -6.13
N ARG A 127 5.37 -8.75 -6.06
CA ARG A 127 6.56 -9.22 -5.31
C ARG A 127 6.84 -8.43 -4.02
N GLY A 128 6.05 -8.68 -2.96
CA GLY A 128 6.44 -8.37 -1.58
C GLY A 128 6.28 -6.92 -1.11
N GLY A 129 5.62 -6.04 -1.85
CA GLY A 129 5.41 -4.64 -1.44
C GLY A 129 3.97 -4.36 -0.98
N ARG A 130 3.80 -3.81 0.24
CA ARG A 130 2.50 -3.25 0.69
C ARG A 130 2.27 -1.85 0.12
N ASP A 131 3.32 -1.14 -0.26
CA ASP A 131 3.27 0.23 -0.77
C ASP A 131 3.45 0.25 -2.28
N VAL A 132 2.37 -0.11 -2.98
CA VAL A 132 2.30 -0.10 -4.45
C VAL A 132 1.21 0.88 -4.87
N PHE A 133 1.51 1.67 -5.89
CA PHE A 133 0.52 2.49 -6.58
C PHE A 133 0.55 2.21 -8.09
N GLY A 134 -0.54 2.52 -8.77
CA GLY A 134 -0.64 2.49 -10.22
C GLY A 134 -0.36 3.87 -10.81
N LEU A 135 0.26 3.92 -11.97
CA LEU A 135 0.42 5.13 -12.76
C LEU A 135 0.00 4.83 -14.19
N ARG A 136 -0.85 5.70 -14.76
CA ARG A 136 -1.18 5.64 -16.18
C ARG A 136 -0.02 6.20 -17.00
N VAL A 137 0.47 5.39 -17.94
CA VAL A 137 1.55 5.77 -18.85
C VAL A 137 1.03 6.75 -19.90
N ASN A 138 1.79 7.82 -20.12
CA ASN A 138 1.54 8.77 -21.19
C ASN A 138 2.81 8.91 -22.05
N GLY A 139 2.70 8.58 -23.32
CA GLY A 139 3.79 8.65 -24.30
C GLY A 139 4.44 7.29 -24.59
N ASP A 140 5.40 7.30 -25.51
CA ASP A 140 5.97 6.13 -26.19
C ASP A 140 7.43 5.86 -25.80
N SER A 141 7.91 6.43 -24.70
CA SER A 141 9.33 6.36 -24.34
C SER A 141 9.81 4.97 -23.90
N MET A 142 8.88 4.03 -23.62
CA MET A 142 9.19 2.70 -23.10
C MET A 142 8.58 1.57 -23.95
N ILE A 143 8.29 1.83 -25.22
CA ILE A 143 7.61 0.87 -26.12
C ILE A 143 8.44 -0.40 -26.35
N GLU A 144 9.77 -0.30 -26.45
CA GLU A 144 10.67 -1.44 -26.63
C GLU A 144 10.80 -2.28 -25.33
N ALA A 145 10.33 -1.77 -24.18
CA ALA A 145 10.17 -2.50 -22.93
C ALA A 145 8.77 -3.12 -22.79
N GLY A 146 7.91 -3.00 -23.83
CA GLY A 146 6.53 -3.50 -23.80
C GLY A 146 5.55 -2.63 -23.04
N ILE A 147 5.94 -1.40 -22.65
CA ILE A 147 5.10 -0.43 -21.95
C ILE A 147 4.65 0.62 -22.96
N PHE A 148 3.34 0.69 -23.19
CA PHE A 148 2.74 1.55 -24.21
C PHE A 148 1.91 2.67 -23.61
N ASN A 149 1.62 3.65 -24.42
CA ASN A 149 0.72 4.74 -24.05
C ASN A 149 -0.65 4.21 -23.62
N GLY A 150 -1.13 4.65 -22.47
CA GLY A 150 -2.41 4.20 -21.90
C GLY A 150 -2.32 3.01 -20.95
N ASP A 151 -1.19 2.29 -20.90
CA ASP A 151 -0.97 1.21 -19.93
C ASP A 151 -1.00 1.73 -18.48
N TYR A 152 -1.35 0.85 -17.57
CA TYR A 152 -1.14 1.07 -16.14
C TYR A 152 0.13 0.32 -15.72
N ILE A 153 1.06 1.02 -15.08
CA ILE A 153 2.22 0.40 -14.45
C ILE A 153 2.03 0.36 -12.95
N PHE A 154 2.39 -0.76 -12.34
CA PHE A 154 2.43 -0.88 -10.89
C PHE A 154 3.81 -0.52 -10.38
N VAL A 155 3.86 0.40 -9.44
CA VAL A 155 5.09 1.01 -8.94
C VAL A 155 5.20 0.74 -7.45
N ARG A 156 6.25 0.04 -7.04
CA ARG A 156 6.60 -0.14 -5.64
C ARG A 156 7.34 1.11 -5.16
N LYS A 157 6.78 1.79 -4.15
CA LYS A 157 7.39 2.99 -3.57
C LYS A 157 8.74 2.66 -2.95
N GLN A 158 9.79 3.25 -3.45
CA GLN A 158 11.13 3.19 -2.88
C GLN A 158 12.00 4.32 -3.41
N LEU A 159 12.90 4.82 -2.57
CA LEU A 159 13.78 5.95 -2.89
C LEU A 159 15.12 5.51 -3.54
N ALA A 160 15.36 4.21 -3.64
CA ALA A 160 16.57 3.64 -4.22
C ALA A 160 16.20 2.62 -5.30
N ALA A 161 17.01 2.55 -6.35
CA ALA A 161 16.88 1.59 -7.45
C ALA A 161 18.25 1.07 -7.86
N GLN A 162 18.26 -0.09 -8.51
CA GLN A 162 19.47 -0.70 -9.06
C GLN A 162 19.65 -0.27 -10.53
N ARG A 163 20.89 -0.36 -10.99
CA ARG A 163 21.21 -0.11 -12.41
C ARG A 163 20.40 -1.06 -13.30
N GLY A 164 19.67 -0.49 -14.25
CA GLY A 164 18.84 -1.24 -15.18
C GLY A 164 17.38 -1.42 -14.74
N ASP A 165 17.01 -1.02 -13.52
CA ASP A 165 15.62 -1.01 -13.10
C ASP A 165 14.80 -0.03 -13.96
N ILE A 166 13.55 -0.37 -14.23
CA ILE A 166 12.56 0.57 -14.76
C ILE A 166 11.99 1.34 -13.56
N VAL A 167 12.18 2.65 -13.56
CA VAL A 167 11.78 3.52 -12.45
C VAL A 167 10.76 4.57 -12.87
N VAL A 168 9.97 5.02 -11.91
CA VAL A 168 9.26 6.29 -12.01
C VAL A 168 10.08 7.34 -11.25
N ALA A 169 10.49 8.38 -11.96
CA ALA A 169 11.24 9.49 -11.40
C ALA A 169 10.51 10.80 -11.65
N LEU A 170 10.53 11.68 -10.67
CA LEU A 170 10.14 13.08 -10.80
C LEU A 170 11.40 13.86 -11.14
N ILE A 171 11.41 14.53 -12.29
CA ILE A 171 12.53 15.34 -12.79
C ILE A 171 12.02 16.76 -13.05
N GLY A 172 12.35 17.70 -12.16
CA GLY A 172 11.64 18.96 -12.09
C GLY A 172 10.20 18.72 -11.65
N ASP A 173 9.26 19.14 -12.46
CA ASP A 173 7.80 19.01 -12.16
C ASP A 173 7.12 17.84 -12.90
N GLU A 174 7.88 17.06 -13.66
CA GLU A 174 7.32 15.99 -14.50
C GLU A 174 7.76 14.60 -14.03
N ALA A 175 6.77 13.72 -13.86
CA ALA A 175 7.01 12.30 -13.64
C ALA A 175 7.32 11.60 -14.96
N THR A 176 8.35 10.77 -14.98
CA THR A 176 8.76 10.01 -16.16
C THR A 176 9.09 8.56 -15.82
N VAL A 177 8.86 7.66 -16.79
CA VAL A 177 9.19 6.24 -16.70
C VAL A 177 10.40 5.97 -17.59
N LYS A 178 11.49 5.48 -17.01
CA LYS A 178 12.75 5.23 -17.73
C LYS A 178 13.54 4.10 -17.08
N TYR A 179 14.50 3.56 -17.82
CA TYR A 179 15.58 2.76 -17.22
C TYR A 179 16.50 3.65 -16.40
N TYR A 180 16.88 3.20 -15.21
CA TYR A 180 17.75 3.90 -14.28
C TYR A 180 19.21 3.45 -14.43
N TYR A 181 20.10 4.38 -14.78
CA TYR A 181 21.54 4.13 -14.91
C TYR A 181 22.32 5.18 -14.11
N PRO A 182 22.63 4.91 -12.84
CA PRO A 182 23.50 5.77 -12.06
C PRO A 182 24.95 5.61 -12.54
N GLU A 183 25.58 6.72 -12.84
CA GLU A 183 26.99 6.84 -13.20
C GLU A 183 27.70 7.67 -12.12
N LYS A 184 29.05 7.82 -12.22
CA LYS A 184 29.85 8.52 -11.21
C LYS A 184 29.43 9.98 -11.02
N ASP A 185 29.19 10.70 -12.11
CA ASP A 185 29.00 12.15 -12.12
C ASP A 185 27.59 12.58 -12.56
N TYR A 186 26.73 11.63 -12.96
CA TYR A 186 25.38 11.88 -13.42
C TYR A 186 24.50 10.63 -13.29
N ILE A 187 23.20 10.84 -13.37
CA ILE A 187 22.22 9.78 -13.53
C ILE A 187 21.65 9.86 -14.94
N ALA A 188 21.69 8.74 -15.68
CA ALA A 188 21.04 8.64 -16.97
C ALA A 188 19.70 7.90 -16.84
N PHE A 189 18.61 8.57 -17.19
CA PHE A 189 17.29 7.98 -17.35
C PHE A 189 17.09 7.66 -18.83
N LYS A 190 17.26 6.38 -19.20
CA LYS A 190 17.26 5.94 -20.59
C LYS A 190 15.86 5.49 -21.01
N PRO A 191 15.35 5.97 -22.16
CA PRO A 191 14.13 5.42 -22.75
C PRO A 191 14.38 4.01 -23.32
N ALA A 192 13.32 3.22 -23.42
CA ALA A 192 13.24 2.02 -24.25
C ALA A 192 12.56 2.39 -25.58
N ASN A 193 13.17 3.30 -26.29
CA ASN A 193 12.76 3.77 -27.60
C ASN A 193 14.00 4.36 -28.31
N GLN A 194 14.42 3.73 -29.39
CA GLN A 194 15.63 4.11 -30.14
C GLN A 194 15.55 5.55 -30.73
N HIS A 195 14.36 6.11 -30.87
CA HIS A 195 14.16 7.47 -31.42
C HIS A 195 14.23 8.56 -30.35
N MET A 196 14.42 8.21 -29.08
CA MET A 196 14.44 9.14 -27.96
C MET A 196 15.80 9.17 -27.27
N ALA A 197 16.27 10.38 -26.95
CA ALA A 197 17.50 10.57 -26.21
C ALA A 197 17.32 10.32 -24.70
N PRO A 198 18.34 9.86 -23.99
CA PRO A 198 18.32 9.71 -22.54
C PRO A 198 18.28 11.08 -21.86
N ILE A 199 17.62 11.16 -20.71
CA ILE A 199 17.65 12.33 -19.83
C ILE A 199 18.86 12.17 -18.90
N LEU A 200 19.80 13.10 -18.98
CA LEU A 200 20.98 13.14 -18.10
C LEU A 200 20.73 14.15 -16.99
N VAL A 201 20.95 13.76 -15.75
CA VAL A 201 20.82 14.64 -14.58
C VAL A 201 22.14 14.63 -13.83
N ARG A 202 22.78 15.79 -13.75
CA ARG A 202 24.02 16.03 -12.98
C ARG A 202 23.70 16.78 -11.70
N ALA A 203 24.52 16.62 -10.69
CA ALA A 203 24.39 17.39 -9.45
C ALA A 203 24.48 18.90 -9.68
N THR A 204 25.20 19.33 -10.74
CA THR A 204 25.38 20.74 -11.15
C THR A 204 24.16 21.33 -11.85
N ASP A 205 23.22 20.53 -12.30
CA ASP A 205 22.08 21.01 -13.11
C ASP A 205 20.99 21.69 -12.25
N PHE A 206 21.12 21.66 -10.91
CA PHE A 206 20.15 22.18 -9.93
C PHE A 206 18.70 21.77 -10.23
N ARG A 207 18.53 20.64 -10.92
CA ARG A 207 17.23 20.11 -11.31
C ARG A 207 16.75 19.15 -10.23
N PRO A 208 15.69 19.48 -9.46
CA PRO A 208 15.16 18.58 -8.46
C PRO A 208 14.83 17.22 -9.09
N THR A 209 15.40 16.15 -8.55
CA THR A 209 15.18 14.81 -9.07
C THR A 209 14.95 13.85 -7.92
N MET A 210 13.83 13.10 -7.96
CA MET A 210 13.45 12.17 -6.93
C MET A 210 12.93 10.88 -7.56
N LEU A 211 13.40 9.73 -7.06
CA LEU A 211 12.81 8.44 -7.39
C LEU A 211 11.50 8.28 -6.61
N LEU A 212 10.42 7.95 -7.31
CA LEU A 212 9.12 7.66 -6.72
C LEU A 212 8.94 6.16 -6.47
N GLY A 213 9.62 5.34 -7.27
CA GLY A 213 9.61 3.89 -7.10
C GLY A 213 10.12 3.13 -8.32
N VAL A 214 10.08 1.81 -8.17
CA VAL A 214 10.46 0.84 -9.22
C VAL A 214 9.21 0.19 -9.79
N VAL A 215 9.14 0.07 -11.11
CA VAL A 215 8.06 -0.62 -11.81
C VAL A 215 8.18 -2.12 -11.56
N VAL A 216 7.10 -2.72 -11.09
CA VAL A 216 7.03 -4.15 -10.73
C VAL A 216 6.02 -4.93 -11.59
N GLY A 217 5.20 -4.23 -12.37
CA GLY A 217 4.24 -4.86 -13.26
C GLY A 217 3.62 -3.88 -14.24
N VAL A 218 3.01 -4.41 -15.31
CA VAL A 218 2.25 -3.66 -16.31
C VAL A 218 0.88 -4.31 -16.45
N TYR A 219 -0.15 -3.47 -16.55
CA TYR A 219 -1.52 -3.89 -16.77
C TYR A 219 -2.11 -3.13 -17.95
N ARG A 220 -2.70 -3.86 -18.90
CA ARG A 220 -3.33 -3.30 -20.09
C ARG A 220 -4.76 -3.78 -20.20
N LYS A 221 -5.68 -2.83 -20.34
CA LYS A 221 -7.05 -3.11 -20.77
C LYS A 221 -7.06 -3.16 -22.31
N LEU A 222 -7.56 -4.24 -22.89
CA LEU A 222 -7.77 -4.41 -24.32
C LEU A 222 -9.16 -3.93 -24.70
#